data_d8c4537fbb6ec96c5c0f35b0e1485812
#
_entry.id   d8c4537fbb6ec96c5c0f35b0e1485812
#
_cell.length_a   1.000
_cell.length_b   1.000
_cell.length_c   1.000
_cell.angle_alpha   90.00
_cell.angle_beta   90.00
_cell.angle_gamma   90.00
#
_symmetry.space_group_name_H-M   'P 1'
#
loop_
_entity.id
_entity.type
_entity.pdbx_description
1 polymer ?
#
loop_
_entity_poly.entity_id
_entity_poly.type
_entity_poly.pdbx_seq_one_letter_code
_entity_poly.pdbx_strand_id
1 'polypeptide(L)'
;MKKSLWVAIAGALAISVVAASAQEVLSANTIGYIKKELPAEGKYITVSVPLFNMTAAQNVFSNLSIAAEAPALSSVSFWDANEQRWVGGIKTAKSGWPVNVATQIVDSGEFFFIKGPLTSTEPMEITIAGEVPDGGTLTRAIPGSGNFGSVANPYPADFVFGTSSLASNASALSSASFWDVDDQRWVGGTKTAKSGWPANVATQRVLATSGFFLKEAGTVTMWTNTKPYTWP
;
A
#
# COMPACT_ATOMS: atom_id res chain seq x y z
N MET A 1 -7.63 -41.05 -87.40
CA MET A 1 -6.52 -40.87 -86.45
C MET A 1 -6.75 -39.53 -85.65
N LYS A 2 -7.22 -39.64 -84.41
CA LYS A 2 -7.50 -38.49 -83.51
C LYS A 2 -6.51 -38.52 -82.37
N LYS A 3 -5.66 -37.52 -82.27
CA LYS A 3 -4.72 -37.34 -81.12
C LYS A 3 -5.43 -36.54 -80.07
N SER A 4 -5.73 -37.13 -78.93
CA SER A 4 -6.26 -36.42 -77.77
C SER A 4 -5.14 -35.79 -77.00
N LEU A 5 -5.25 -34.50 -76.89
CA LEU A 5 -4.33 -33.64 -76.07
C LEU A 5 -4.83 -33.58 -74.62
N TRP A 6 -4.03 -34.17 -73.71
CA TRP A 6 -4.31 -34.07 -72.27
C TRP A 6 -3.61 -32.77 -71.78
N VAL A 7 -4.43 -31.81 -71.39
CA VAL A 7 -3.91 -30.59 -70.67
C VAL A 7 -3.97 -30.89 -69.20
N ALA A 8 -2.83 -31.05 -68.58
CA ALA A 8 -2.72 -31.16 -67.14
C ALA A 8 -2.76 -29.72 -66.53
N ILE A 9 -3.88 -29.39 -65.88
CA ILE A 9 -3.99 -28.20 -65.06
C ILE A 9 -3.39 -28.50 -63.68
N ALA A 10 -2.16 -28.09 -63.43
CA ALA A 10 -1.53 -28.07 -62.12
C ALA A 10 -2.06 -26.85 -61.35
N GLY A 11 -3.10 -27.09 -60.58
CA GLY A 11 -3.58 -26.08 -59.61
C GLY A 11 -2.59 -25.96 -58.44
N ALA A 12 -1.78 -24.92 -58.46
CA ALA A 12 -0.99 -24.57 -57.31
C ALA A 12 -1.90 -23.96 -56.25
N LEU A 13 -2.26 -24.75 -55.25
CA LEU A 13 -2.94 -24.28 -54.05
C LEU A 13 -1.90 -23.54 -53.21
N ALA A 14 -1.81 -22.21 -53.34
CA ALA A 14 -1.04 -21.38 -52.43
C ALA A 14 -1.79 -21.29 -51.09
N ILE A 15 -1.40 -22.15 -50.15
CA ILE A 15 -1.84 -22.07 -48.75
C ILE A 15 -1.08 -20.87 -48.17
N SER A 16 -1.70 -19.71 -48.15
CA SER A 16 -1.23 -18.58 -47.37
C SER A 16 -1.43 -18.91 -45.88
N VAL A 17 -0.39 -19.39 -45.22
CA VAL A 17 -0.34 -19.46 -43.78
C VAL A 17 -0.28 -18.01 -43.28
N VAL A 18 -1.44 -17.47 -42.91
CA VAL A 18 -1.49 -16.27 -42.11
C VAL A 18 -0.94 -16.66 -40.75
N ALA A 19 0.33 -16.36 -40.51
CA ALA A 19 0.89 -16.39 -39.17
C ALA A 19 0.09 -15.32 -38.38
N ALA A 20 -0.93 -15.75 -37.66
CA ALA A 20 -1.51 -14.93 -36.61
C ALA A 20 -0.41 -14.78 -35.58
N SER A 21 0.35 -13.66 -35.67
CA SER A 21 1.14 -13.22 -34.54
C SER A 21 0.15 -12.99 -33.41
N ALA A 22 0.10 -13.90 -32.45
CA ALA A 22 -0.54 -13.62 -31.18
C ALA A 22 0.16 -12.38 -30.67
N GLN A 23 -0.52 -11.24 -30.79
CA GLN A 23 -0.09 -10.02 -30.17
C GLN A 23 -0.16 -10.30 -28.69
N GLU A 24 0.99 -10.48 -28.06
CA GLU A 24 1.07 -10.56 -26.61
C GLU A 24 0.41 -9.30 -26.08
N VAL A 25 -0.82 -9.42 -25.61
CA VAL A 25 -1.47 -8.36 -24.85
C VAL A 25 -0.75 -8.36 -23.51
N LEU A 26 0.38 -7.66 -23.45
CA LEU A 26 1.01 -7.35 -22.19
C LEU A 26 -0.04 -6.56 -21.39
N SER A 27 -0.58 -7.18 -20.36
CA SER A 27 -1.40 -6.44 -19.40
C SER A 27 -0.57 -5.29 -18.90
N ALA A 28 -1.00 -4.06 -19.18
CA ALA A 28 -0.28 -2.86 -18.75
C ALA A 28 -0.20 -2.76 -17.22
N ASN A 29 -1.01 -3.57 -16.49
CA ASN A 29 -1.19 -3.49 -15.06
C ASN A 29 -0.75 -4.80 -14.40
N THR A 30 0.24 -4.71 -13.52
CA THR A 30 0.65 -5.83 -12.67
C THR A 30 -0.19 -5.83 -11.40
N ILE A 31 -0.90 -6.94 -11.15
CA ILE A 31 -1.69 -7.12 -9.93
C ILE A 31 -0.81 -7.74 -8.86
N GLY A 32 -0.79 -7.11 -7.69
CA GLY A 32 -0.10 -7.59 -6.50
C GLY A 32 -1.07 -8.05 -5.42
N TYR A 33 -0.59 -8.98 -4.59
CA TYR A 33 -1.29 -9.48 -3.41
C TYR A 33 -0.30 -9.45 -2.24
N ILE A 34 -0.69 -8.84 -1.14
CA ILE A 34 0.11 -8.80 0.07
C ILE A 34 -0.75 -9.35 1.21
N LYS A 35 -0.20 -10.31 1.94
CA LYS A 35 -0.84 -10.90 3.10
C LYS A 35 -0.41 -10.15 4.36
N LYS A 36 -1.36 -9.90 5.23
CA LYS A 36 -1.15 -9.26 6.52
C LYS A 36 -1.90 -10.03 7.59
N GLU A 37 -1.25 -10.33 8.69
CA GLU A 37 -1.88 -10.96 9.83
C GLU A 37 -2.56 -9.92 10.71
N LEU A 38 -3.83 -10.13 11.01
CA LEU A 38 -4.60 -9.40 12.00
C LEU A 38 -4.50 -10.20 13.31
N PRO A 39 -3.80 -9.70 14.34
CA PRO A 39 -3.57 -10.45 15.55
C PRO A 39 -4.87 -10.79 16.29
N ALA A 40 -4.84 -11.86 17.06
CA ALA A 40 -5.89 -12.21 18.01
C ALA A 40 -6.05 -11.17 19.13
N GLU A 41 -7.04 -11.38 19.99
CA GLU A 41 -7.26 -10.61 21.22
C GLU A 41 -7.48 -9.11 21.02
N GLY A 42 -7.88 -8.69 19.81
CA GLY A 42 -8.16 -7.30 19.50
C GLY A 42 -6.95 -6.38 19.57
N LYS A 43 -5.75 -6.91 19.33
CA LYS A 43 -4.54 -6.11 19.21
C LYS A 43 -4.58 -5.24 17.95
N TYR A 44 -4.13 -4.00 18.08
CA TYR A 44 -4.01 -3.08 16.96
C TYR A 44 -2.77 -3.35 16.13
N ILE A 45 -2.93 -3.23 14.80
CA ILE A 45 -1.81 -3.15 13.86
C ILE A 45 -1.96 -1.90 12.99
N THR A 46 -0.84 -1.38 12.51
CA THR A 46 -0.84 -0.40 11.42
C THR A 46 -0.95 -1.13 10.09
N VAL A 47 -1.78 -0.59 9.20
CA VAL A 47 -1.92 -1.09 7.84
C VAL A 47 -1.79 0.05 6.85
N SER A 48 -1.00 -0.14 5.81
CA SER A 48 -0.96 0.70 4.62
C SER A 48 -1.37 -0.09 3.38
N VAL A 49 -1.82 0.63 2.36
CA VAL A 49 -2.21 0.04 1.08
C VAL A 49 -1.27 0.56 0.00
N PRO A 50 -0.12 -0.11 -0.23
CA PRO A 50 0.86 0.31 -1.23
C PRO A 50 0.48 -0.14 -2.65
N LEU A 51 -0.77 -0.51 -2.88
CA LEU A 51 -1.34 -0.96 -4.14
C LEU A 51 -2.49 -0.02 -4.53
N PHE A 52 -2.66 0.22 -5.83
CA PHE A 52 -3.76 1.04 -6.33
C PHE A 52 -5.04 0.21 -6.50
N ASN A 53 -6.18 0.86 -6.35
CA ASN A 53 -7.46 0.22 -6.64
C ASN A 53 -7.57 -0.06 -8.15
N MET A 54 -7.92 -1.30 -8.49
CA MET A 54 -8.05 -1.74 -9.90
C MET A 54 -9.27 -1.14 -10.62
N THR A 55 -10.26 -0.65 -9.89
CA THR A 55 -11.55 -0.23 -10.46
C THR A 55 -11.91 1.23 -10.20
N ALA A 56 -11.18 1.91 -9.34
CA ALA A 56 -11.46 3.29 -8.94
C ALA A 56 -10.17 4.11 -8.89
N ALA A 57 -10.28 5.41 -9.16
CA ALA A 57 -9.15 6.34 -9.12
C ALA A 57 -8.54 6.52 -7.73
N GLN A 58 -9.24 6.08 -6.67
CA GLN A 58 -8.82 6.24 -5.29
C GLN A 58 -9.11 4.96 -4.49
N ASN A 59 -8.26 4.67 -3.51
CA ASN A 59 -8.47 3.60 -2.55
C ASN A 59 -9.50 4.03 -1.49
N VAL A 60 -10.79 3.89 -1.78
CA VAL A 60 -11.84 4.06 -0.76
C VAL A 60 -11.87 2.82 0.12
N PHE A 61 -11.87 3.01 1.45
CA PHE A 61 -11.72 1.91 2.41
C PHE A 61 -12.72 0.77 2.19
N SER A 62 -14.00 1.07 1.96
CA SER A 62 -15.03 0.04 1.72
C SER A 62 -14.77 -0.83 0.48
N ASN A 63 -13.94 -0.36 -0.46
CA ASN A 63 -13.61 -1.08 -1.69
C ASN A 63 -12.34 -1.94 -1.54
N LEU A 64 -11.67 -1.85 -0.40
CA LEU A 64 -10.48 -2.66 -0.13
C LEU A 64 -10.86 -4.06 0.34
N SER A 65 -10.09 -5.07 -0.08
CA SER A 65 -10.26 -6.45 0.37
C SER A 65 -10.23 -6.58 1.90
N ILE A 66 -9.34 -5.86 2.56
CA ILE A 66 -9.25 -5.81 4.03
C ILE A 66 -10.57 -5.36 4.70
N ALA A 67 -11.30 -4.43 4.10
CA ALA A 67 -12.58 -3.99 4.64
C ALA A 67 -13.66 -5.07 4.52
N ALA A 68 -13.62 -5.85 3.45
CA ALA A 68 -14.53 -6.97 3.22
C ALA A 68 -14.21 -8.14 4.16
N GLU A 69 -12.93 -8.54 4.24
CA GLU A 69 -12.43 -9.71 4.97
C GLU A 69 -12.48 -9.53 6.49
N ALA A 70 -12.26 -8.32 7.01
CA ALA A 70 -12.32 -8.08 8.45
C ALA A 70 -13.65 -8.55 9.05
N PRO A 71 -13.65 -9.35 10.15
CA PRO A 71 -14.87 -9.87 10.76
C PRO A 71 -15.71 -8.76 11.40
N ALA A 72 -16.97 -9.06 11.71
CA ALA A 72 -17.79 -8.18 12.55
C ALA A 72 -17.10 -7.94 13.90
N LEU A 73 -17.30 -6.75 14.48
CA LEU A 73 -16.66 -6.24 15.69
C LEU A 73 -15.18 -5.87 15.52
N SER A 74 -14.61 -5.98 14.32
CA SER A 74 -13.34 -5.32 14.00
C SER A 74 -13.49 -3.80 14.08
N SER A 75 -12.46 -3.10 14.49
CA SER A 75 -12.44 -1.63 14.46
C SER A 75 -11.29 -1.10 13.60
N VAL A 76 -11.52 0.05 12.99
CA VAL A 76 -10.52 0.76 12.20
C VAL A 76 -10.45 2.22 12.64
N SER A 77 -9.28 2.84 12.52
CA SER A 77 -9.07 4.26 12.82
C SER A 77 -8.10 4.87 11.82
N PHE A 78 -8.50 5.96 11.19
CA PHE A 78 -7.73 6.76 10.24
C PHE A 78 -7.24 8.02 10.93
N TRP A 79 -6.02 8.45 10.61
CA TRP A 79 -5.49 9.70 11.11
C TRP A 79 -5.92 10.87 10.22
N ASP A 80 -6.64 11.82 10.78
CA ASP A 80 -6.93 13.09 10.14
C ASP A 80 -5.79 14.07 10.44
N ALA A 81 -4.92 14.29 9.45
CA ALA A 81 -3.76 15.15 9.62
C ALA A 81 -4.12 16.64 9.75
N ASN A 82 -5.28 17.08 9.28
CA ASN A 82 -5.74 18.44 9.39
C ASN A 82 -6.27 18.76 10.79
N GLU A 83 -7.10 17.84 11.30
CA GLU A 83 -7.72 17.97 12.62
C GLU A 83 -6.85 17.37 13.75
N GLN A 84 -5.73 16.70 13.41
CA GLN A 84 -4.80 16.04 14.34
C GLN A 84 -5.53 15.09 15.30
N ARG A 85 -6.45 14.29 14.75
CA ARG A 85 -7.27 13.35 15.52
C ARG A 85 -7.55 12.06 14.77
N TRP A 86 -7.97 11.06 15.50
CA TRP A 86 -8.42 9.79 14.93
C TRP A 86 -9.90 9.85 14.54
N VAL A 87 -10.21 9.34 13.34
CA VAL A 87 -11.56 9.09 12.85
C VAL A 87 -11.72 7.59 12.67
N GLY A 88 -12.67 6.97 13.36
CA GLY A 88 -12.78 5.52 13.33
C GLY A 88 -14.20 5.01 13.55
N GLY A 89 -14.31 3.69 13.52
CA GLY A 89 -15.57 2.99 13.75
C GLY A 89 -15.42 1.49 13.85
N ILE A 90 -16.52 0.83 14.20
CA ILE A 90 -16.59 -0.62 14.41
C ILE A 90 -17.50 -1.23 13.34
N LYS A 91 -17.05 -2.32 12.72
CA LYS A 91 -17.85 -3.11 11.78
C LYS A 91 -18.95 -3.85 12.51
N THR A 92 -20.20 -3.62 12.12
CA THR A 92 -21.33 -4.38 12.70
C THR A 92 -21.69 -5.56 11.80
N ALA A 93 -22.25 -6.62 12.38
CA ALA A 93 -22.71 -7.78 11.62
C ALA A 93 -23.89 -7.44 10.68
N LYS A 94 -24.71 -6.44 11.05
CA LYS A 94 -25.93 -6.09 10.31
C LYS A 94 -25.67 -5.09 9.19
N SER A 95 -24.90 -4.03 9.44
CA SER A 95 -24.73 -2.88 8.53
C SER A 95 -23.30 -2.70 8.00
N GLY A 96 -22.38 -3.57 8.39
CA GLY A 96 -20.98 -3.43 8.00
C GLY A 96 -20.28 -2.25 8.68
N TRP A 97 -19.41 -1.57 7.96
CA TRP A 97 -18.70 -0.39 8.42
C TRP A 97 -19.60 0.85 8.44
N PRO A 98 -19.50 1.73 9.45
CA PRO A 98 -20.23 2.99 9.45
C PRO A 98 -19.76 3.90 8.32
N VAL A 99 -20.65 4.80 7.84
CA VAL A 99 -20.41 5.61 6.64
C VAL A 99 -19.13 6.45 6.75
N ASN A 100 -18.88 7.08 7.91
CA ASN A 100 -17.67 7.88 8.15
C ASN A 100 -16.36 7.10 8.03
N VAL A 101 -16.40 5.80 8.10
CA VAL A 101 -15.27 4.88 7.90
C VAL A 101 -15.27 4.32 6.48
N ALA A 102 -16.43 3.85 6.01
CA ALA A 102 -16.57 3.22 4.70
C ALA A 102 -16.12 4.12 3.54
N THR A 103 -16.34 5.44 3.67
CA THR A 103 -16.01 6.45 2.65
C THR A 103 -14.61 7.07 2.81
N GLN A 104 -13.81 6.64 3.79
CA GLN A 104 -12.45 7.14 3.94
C GLN A 104 -11.59 6.79 2.73
N ILE A 105 -10.85 7.78 2.25
CA ILE A 105 -9.82 7.58 1.23
C ILE A 105 -8.56 7.12 1.96
N VAL A 106 -7.94 6.06 1.46
CA VAL A 106 -6.67 5.54 1.96
C VAL A 106 -5.60 5.89 0.94
N ASP A 107 -4.93 7.00 1.14
CA ASP A 107 -3.89 7.44 0.21
C ASP A 107 -2.66 6.52 0.27
N SER A 108 -2.04 6.32 -0.90
CA SER A 108 -0.77 5.62 -0.98
C SER A 108 0.29 6.38 -0.16
N GLY A 109 0.97 5.66 0.71
CA GLY A 109 1.94 6.26 1.65
C GLY A 109 1.34 6.73 2.97
N GLU A 110 0.07 6.42 3.25
CA GLU A 110 -0.58 6.56 4.56
C GLU A 110 -0.81 5.22 5.23
N PHE A 111 -1.02 5.27 6.53
CA PHE A 111 -1.46 4.10 7.28
C PHE A 111 -2.73 4.40 8.10
N PHE A 112 -3.42 3.36 8.44
CA PHE A 112 -4.52 3.37 9.42
C PHE A 112 -4.30 2.24 10.42
N PHE A 113 -4.99 2.31 11.55
CA PHE A 113 -5.08 1.20 12.49
C PHE A 113 -6.25 0.30 12.16
N ILE A 114 -6.04 -1.00 12.35
CA ILE A 114 -7.12 -1.98 12.39
C ILE A 114 -6.86 -2.96 13.52
N LYS A 115 -7.92 -3.49 14.11
CA LYS A 115 -7.88 -4.64 15.02
C LYS A 115 -9.07 -5.55 14.77
N GLY A 116 -8.89 -6.82 15.03
CA GLY A 116 -9.95 -7.81 15.07
C GLY A 116 -10.84 -7.68 16.31
N PRO A 117 -11.86 -8.53 16.42
CA PRO A 117 -12.68 -8.62 17.63
C PRO A 117 -11.84 -8.99 18.86
N LEU A 118 -12.19 -8.46 20.03
CA LEU A 118 -11.57 -8.85 21.31
C LEU A 118 -11.73 -10.35 21.63
N THR A 119 -12.77 -10.96 21.06
CA THR A 119 -13.10 -12.38 21.25
C THR A 119 -12.37 -13.31 20.29
N SER A 120 -11.57 -12.78 19.35
CA SER A 120 -10.76 -13.60 18.47
C SER A 120 -9.62 -14.24 19.26
N THR A 121 -9.56 -15.57 19.26
CA THR A 121 -8.51 -16.34 19.96
C THR A 121 -7.36 -16.70 19.02
N GLU A 122 -7.58 -16.60 17.72
CA GLU A 122 -6.59 -16.91 16.69
C GLU A 122 -6.36 -15.69 15.78
N PRO A 123 -5.14 -15.50 15.31
CA PRO A 123 -4.86 -14.49 14.30
C PRO A 123 -5.57 -14.84 12.98
N MET A 124 -5.89 -13.82 12.21
CA MET A 124 -6.54 -13.98 10.91
C MET A 124 -5.69 -13.33 9.82
N GLU A 125 -5.46 -14.05 8.73
CA GLU A 125 -4.82 -13.49 7.56
C GLU A 125 -5.83 -12.65 6.76
N ILE A 126 -5.44 -11.43 6.42
CA ILE A 126 -6.17 -10.52 5.52
C ILE A 126 -5.31 -10.25 4.28
N THR A 127 -5.97 -10.12 3.14
CA THR A 127 -5.29 -9.88 1.86
C THR A 127 -5.46 -8.42 1.44
N ILE A 128 -4.39 -7.78 1.03
CA ILE A 128 -4.39 -6.49 0.34
C ILE A 128 -4.10 -6.77 -1.12
N ALA A 129 -5.07 -6.50 -1.98
CA ALA A 129 -4.97 -6.74 -3.42
C ALA A 129 -5.10 -5.44 -4.18
N GLY A 130 -4.36 -5.30 -5.28
CA GLY A 130 -4.45 -4.12 -6.12
C GLY A 130 -3.39 -4.11 -7.22
N GLU A 131 -3.37 -3.04 -7.98
CA GLU A 131 -2.38 -2.78 -9.01
C GLU A 131 -1.08 -2.29 -8.37
N VAL A 132 0.04 -2.88 -8.79
CA VAL A 132 1.36 -2.46 -8.32
C VAL A 132 1.73 -1.13 -8.97
N PRO A 133 2.10 -0.10 -8.19
CA PRO A 133 2.48 1.20 -8.74
C PRO A 133 3.65 1.09 -9.74
N ASP A 134 3.46 1.55 -10.96
CA ASP A 134 4.50 1.54 -12.00
C ASP A 134 5.20 2.90 -12.18
N GLY A 135 4.70 3.96 -11.57
CA GLY A 135 5.33 5.27 -11.57
C GLY A 135 6.75 5.26 -11.00
N GLY A 136 7.68 5.96 -11.63
CA GLY A 136 9.08 5.99 -11.20
C GLY A 136 9.31 6.67 -9.85
N THR A 137 8.47 7.63 -9.48
CA THR A 137 8.51 8.35 -8.20
C THR A 137 7.11 8.69 -7.72
N LEU A 138 6.90 8.59 -6.41
CA LEU A 138 5.72 9.09 -5.73
C LEU A 138 6.15 10.12 -4.69
N THR A 139 5.47 11.27 -4.69
CA THR A 139 5.80 12.38 -3.78
C THR A 139 4.62 12.67 -2.88
N ARG A 140 4.90 12.88 -1.61
CA ARG A 140 3.91 13.19 -0.59
C ARG A 140 4.36 14.34 0.30
N ALA A 141 3.42 15.20 0.67
CA ALA A 141 3.64 16.23 1.67
C ALA A 141 3.45 15.65 3.07
N ILE A 142 4.44 15.82 3.93
CA ILE A 142 4.37 15.53 5.36
C ILE A 142 4.10 16.84 6.09
N PRO A 143 3.04 16.95 6.89
CA PRO A 143 2.71 18.19 7.59
C PRO A 143 3.85 18.62 8.52
N GLY A 144 4.13 19.91 8.51
CA GLY A 144 5.16 20.55 9.36
C GLY A 144 4.58 21.19 10.62
N SER A 145 5.36 22.10 11.22
CA SER A 145 4.97 22.91 12.38
C SER A 145 4.59 22.07 13.62
N GLY A 146 5.22 20.93 13.77
CA GLY A 146 4.98 20.03 14.90
C GLY A 146 3.70 19.19 14.78
N ASN A 147 3.09 19.15 13.62
CA ASN A 147 1.94 18.27 13.35
C ASN A 147 2.40 16.83 13.03
N PHE A 148 1.57 15.86 13.39
CA PHE A 148 1.79 14.47 13.05
C PHE A 148 1.28 14.18 11.63
N GLY A 149 2.12 13.54 10.81
CA GLY A 149 1.73 12.93 9.56
C GLY A 149 1.76 11.40 9.68
N SER A 150 0.72 10.72 9.22
CA SER A 150 0.77 9.27 9.03
C SER A 150 1.64 8.97 7.81
N VAL A 151 2.59 8.07 7.92
CA VAL A 151 3.57 7.79 6.86
C VAL A 151 3.69 6.29 6.64
N ALA A 152 3.66 5.86 5.39
CA ALA A 152 3.93 4.48 4.98
C ALA A 152 4.66 4.47 3.63
N ASN A 153 5.23 3.32 3.24
CA ASN A 153 5.81 3.21 1.91
C ASN A 153 4.69 3.22 0.85
N PRO A 154 4.75 4.13 -0.13
CA PRO A 154 3.79 4.12 -1.24
C PRO A 154 4.01 2.97 -2.24
N TYR A 155 5.12 2.24 -2.13
CA TYR A 155 5.45 1.06 -2.92
C TYR A 155 5.37 -0.21 -2.08
N PRO A 156 5.04 -1.37 -2.67
CA PRO A 156 4.98 -2.65 -1.97
C PRO A 156 6.37 -3.23 -1.68
N ALA A 157 7.19 -2.47 -0.98
CA ALA A 157 8.54 -2.85 -0.59
C ALA A 157 8.85 -2.34 0.82
N ASP A 158 9.65 -3.06 1.54
CA ASP A 158 10.15 -2.64 2.84
C ASP A 158 11.29 -1.63 2.67
N PHE A 159 11.48 -0.79 3.68
CA PHE A 159 12.65 0.08 3.75
C PHE A 159 13.14 0.24 5.20
N VAL A 160 14.39 0.66 5.36
CA VAL A 160 14.94 1.04 6.66
C VAL A 160 14.81 2.55 6.80
N PHE A 161 14.16 3.00 7.89
CA PHE A 161 13.85 4.42 8.07
C PHE A 161 15.08 5.31 7.97
N GLY A 162 16.17 5.00 8.66
CA GLY A 162 17.37 5.83 8.72
C GLY A 162 18.12 6.01 7.39
N THR A 163 17.89 5.10 6.42
CA THR A 163 18.48 5.20 5.07
C THR A 163 17.57 5.90 4.07
N SER A 164 16.35 6.26 4.47
CA SER A 164 15.39 6.92 3.59
C SER A 164 15.70 8.41 3.40
N SER A 165 15.28 8.95 2.25
CA SER A 165 15.32 10.40 2.01
C SER A 165 14.47 11.18 3.01
N LEU A 166 13.40 10.56 3.53
CA LEU A 166 12.56 11.15 4.56
C LEU A 166 13.35 11.39 5.86
N ALA A 167 14.08 10.38 6.33
CA ALA A 167 14.89 10.52 7.54
C ALA A 167 16.01 11.56 7.39
N SER A 168 16.64 11.64 6.21
CA SER A 168 17.68 12.64 5.95
C SER A 168 17.12 14.05 5.85
N ASN A 169 15.97 14.25 5.18
CA ASN A 169 15.36 15.56 4.93
C ASN A 169 14.58 16.12 6.13
N ALA A 170 14.12 15.28 7.05
CA ALA A 170 13.43 15.73 8.24
C ALA A 170 14.30 16.71 9.05
N SER A 171 13.70 17.78 9.55
CA SER A 171 14.36 18.81 10.34
C SER A 171 14.88 18.26 11.69
N ALA A 172 15.87 18.92 12.26
CA ALA A 172 16.23 18.67 13.67
C ALA A 172 15.03 18.94 14.56
N LEU A 173 14.89 18.17 15.64
CA LEU A 173 13.76 18.15 16.58
C LEU A 173 12.48 17.47 16.04
N SER A 174 12.48 17.00 14.80
CA SER A 174 11.42 16.10 14.32
C SER A 174 11.47 14.75 15.06
N SER A 175 10.32 14.12 15.26
CA SER A 175 10.24 12.81 15.91
C SER A 175 9.54 11.78 15.04
N ALA A 176 10.03 10.55 15.07
CA ALA A 176 9.40 9.40 14.41
C ALA A 176 8.94 8.40 15.46
N SER A 177 7.74 7.81 15.26
CA SER A 177 7.14 6.86 16.19
C SER A 177 6.57 5.68 15.42
N PHE A 178 7.01 4.49 15.78
CA PHE A 178 6.63 3.20 15.17
C PHE A 178 5.75 2.43 16.14
N TRP A 179 4.73 1.77 15.63
CA TRP A 179 3.84 0.96 16.45
C TRP A 179 4.46 -0.40 16.74
N ASP A 180 4.62 -0.69 18.02
CA ASP A 180 5.01 -2.00 18.53
C ASP A 180 3.73 -2.83 18.74
N VAL A 181 3.56 -3.87 17.93
CA VAL A 181 2.36 -4.72 17.95
C VAL A 181 2.32 -5.60 19.20
N ASP A 182 3.48 -6.04 19.67
CA ASP A 182 3.55 -6.94 20.84
C ASP A 182 3.22 -6.20 22.12
N ASP A 183 3.83 -5.03 22.30
CA ASP A 183 3.67 -4.18 23.49
C ASP A 183 2.46 -3.22 23.37
N GLN A 184 1.82 -3.13 22.22
CA GLN A 184 0.69 -2.23 21.93
C GLN A 184 0.98 -0.78 22.31
N ARG A 185 2.16 -0.28 21.94
CA ARG A 185 2.64 1.07 22.26
C ARG A 185 3.46 1.68 21.14
N TRP A 186 3.61 2.97 21.18
CA TRP A 186 4.51 3.69 20.30
C TRP A 186 5.95 3.64 20.81
N VAL A 187 6.88 3.28 19.92
CA VAL A 187 8.33 3.31 20.14
C VAL A 187 8.93 4.31 19.15
N GLY A 188 9.72 5.25 19.62
CA GLY A 188 10.23 6.28 18.75
C GLY A 188 11.38 7.08 19.34
N GLY A 189 11.67 8.19 18.71
CA GLY A 189 12.70 9.11 19.15
C GLY A 189 12.77 10.37 18.31
N THR A 190 13.56 11.32 18.78
CA THR A 190 13.68 12.66 18.19
C THR A 190 15.04 12.83 17.52
N LYS A 191 15.05 13.40 16.32
CA LYS A 191 16.26 13.74 15.58
C LYS A 191 16.98 14.90 16.26
N THR A 192 18.24 14.72 16.59
CA THR A 192 19.05 15.82 17.14
C THR A 192 19.86 16.49 16.04
N ALA A 193 20.18 17.77 16.20
CA ALA A 193 21.01 18.49 15.26
C ALA A 193 22.45 17.94 15.19
N LYS A 194 22.95 17.36 16.30
CA LYS A 194 24.34 16.90 16.43
C LYS A 194 24.53 15.46 15.95
N SER A 195 23.64 14.54 16.36
CA SER A 195 23.80 13.10 16.15
C SER A 195 22.77 12.49 15.23
N GLY A 196 21.84 13.27 14.69
CA GLY A 196 20.77 12.75 13.84
C GLY A 196 19.72 11.96 14.63
N TRP A 197 19.20 10.91 14.00
CA TRP A 197 18.24 9.99 14.61
C TRP A 197 18.91 9.03 15.58
N PRO A 198 18.28 8.73 16.73
CA PRO A 198 18.78 7.70 17.63
C PRO A 198 18.75 6.32 16.96
N ALA A 199 19.65 5.42 17.38
CA ALA A 199 19.86 4.13 16.73
C ALA A 199 18.57 3.28 16.66
N ASN A 200 17.78 3.26 17.74
CA ASN A 200 16.51 2.52 17.79
C ASN A 200 15.46 3.02 16.76
N VAL A 201 15.58 4.25 16.29
CA VAL A 201 14.73 4.82 15.24
C VAL A 201 15.38 4.61 13.86
N ALA A 202 16.67 4.89 13.74
CA ALA A 202 17.38 4.80 12.46
C ALA A 202 17.37 3.37 11.87
N THR A 203 17.41 2.35 12.72
CA THR A 203 17.41 0.94 12.30
C THR A 203 16.02 0.33 12.11
N GLN A 204 14.95 1.09 12.34
CA GLN A 204 13.59 0.59 12.14
C GLN A 204 13.33 0.18 10.69
N ARG A 205 12.89 -1.07 10.51
CA ARG A 205 12.39 -1.57 9.24
C ARG A 205 10.91 -1.29 9.14
N VAL A 206 10.52 -0.53 8.14
CA VAL A 206 9.13 -0.26 7.81
C VAL A 206 8.70 -1.26 6.75
N LEU A 207 7.80 -2.15 7.12
CA LEU A 207 7.26 -3.16 6.20
C LEU A 207 6.35 -2.48 5.16
N ALA A 208 6.23 -3.08 3.99
CA ALA A 208 5.41 -2.58 2.88
C ALA A 208 3.95 -2.28 3.27
N THR A 209 3.41 -3.03 4.23
CA THR A 209 2.01 -2.88 4.71
C THR A 209 1.90 -2.22 6.07
N SER A 210 2.96 -1.59 6.55
CA SER A 210 2.98 -0.93 7.86
C SER A 210 3.28 0.55 7.70
N GLY A 211 2.97 1.32 8.74
CA GLY A 211 3.29 2.73 8.76
C GLY A 211 3.68 3.22 10.14
N PHE A 212 4.09 4.47 10.19
CA PHE A 212 4.57 5.15 11.38
C PHE A 212 4.14 6.61 11.37
N PHE A 213 4.24 7.29 12.50
CA PHE A 213 4.10 8.74 12.56
C PHE A 213 5.43 9.45 12.39
N LEU A 214 5.41 10.50 11.59
CA LEU A 214 6.44 11.53 11.59
C LEU A 214 5.82 12.84 12.09
N LYS A 215 6.40 13.41 13.14
CA LYS A 215 6.11 14.76 13.62
C LYS A 215 7.24 15.68 13.14
N GLU A 216 6.99 16.42 12.08
CA GLU A 216 7.97 17.31 11.48
C GLU A 216 8.05 18.63 12.26
N ALA A 217 9.24 18.97 12.76
CA ALA A 217 9.45 20.19 13.54
C ALA A 217 9.53 21.46 12.68
N GLY A 218 9.99 21.32 11.43
CA GLY A 218 10.13 22.40 10.48
C GLY A 218 8.85 22.72 9.72
N THR A 219 9.01 23.19 8.50
CA THR A 219 7.92 23.39 7.55
C THR A 219 7.46 22.05 6.95
N VAL A 220 6.45 22.07 6.09
CA VAL A 220 6.04 20.90 5.32
C VAL A 220 7.24 20.30 4.59
N THR A 221 7.46 19.00 4.79
CA THR A 221 8.52 18.25 4.11
C THR A 221 7.91 17.45 2.96
N MET A 222 8.45 17.65 1.75
CA MET A 222 8.09 16.84 0.59
C MET A 222 8.92 15.56 0.60
N TRP A 223 8.28 14.43 0.80
CA TRP A 223 8.92 13.13 0.70
C TRP A 223 8.70 12.54 -0.69
N THR A 224 9.79 12.40 -1.43
CA THR A 224 9.80 11.71 -2.72
C THR A 224 10.40 10.34 -2.53
N ASN A 225 9.63 9.31 -2.87
CA ASN A 225 10.08 7.94 -2.84
C ASN A 225 10.21 7.42 -4.28
N THR A 226 11.34 6.77 -4.57
CA THR A 226 11.61 6.18 -5.89
C THR A 226 11.20 4.72 -5.88
N LYS A 227 10.62 4.26 -6.98
CA LYS A 227 10.24 2.87 -7.18
C LYS A 227 11.46 1.96 -6.94
N PRO A 228 11.39 1.02 -5.96
CA PRO A 228 12.56 0.21 -5.58
C PRO A 228 12.72 -1.07 -6.43
N TYR A 229 11.90 -1.27 -7.43
CA TYR A 229 11.89 -2.46 -8.29
C TYR A 229 11.83 -2.07 -9.76
N THR A 230 12.35 -2.95 -10.60
CA THR A 230 12.21 -2.90 -12.07
C THR A 230 11.43 -4.13 -12.51
N TRP A 231 10.53 -3.95 -13.46
CA TRP A 231 9.89 -5.08 -14.12
C TRP A 231 10.83 -5.61 -15.22
N PRO A 232 10.84 -6.92 -15.42
CA PRO A 232 11.61 -7.52 -16.52
C PRO A 232 11.10 -7.08 -17.89
#